data_708c8e5330ffc947b75817ccd7d16537
#
_entry.id   708c8e5330ffc947b75817ccd7d16537
#
_cell.length_a   1.000
_cell.length_b   1.000
_cell.length_c   1.000
_cell.angle_alpha   90.00
_cell.angle_beta   90.00
_cell.angle_gamma   90.00
#
_symmetry.space_group_name_H-M   'P 1'
#
loop_
_entity.id
_entity.type
_entity.pdbx_description
1 polymer ?
#
loop_
_entity_poly.entity_id
_entity_poly.type
_entity_poly.pdbx_seq_one_letter_code
_entity_poly.pdbx_strand_id
1 'polypeptide(L)'
;MFGQITERFESIFRTVRGLGKITDKNINTTVREVRRALLEADVNFTAAKTFVSRVQEKAQGTKVIQTVKPGQQFIKIIHDELVELLGQKTAELTLEGSPSIILLAGLQGAGKTTTAGKLAARLKKQGKSICLVAADIYRPAAIEQLQAVGKQIDV
;
A
#
# COMPACT_ATOMS: atom_id res chain seq x y z
N MET A 1 -2.50 11.19 -3.49
CA MET A 1 -1.53 10.80 -2.46
C MET A 1 -0.52 9.76 -2.98
N PHE A 2 -0.92 8.72 -3.71
CA PHE A 2 0.02 7.72 -4.25
C PHE A 2 0.67 8.10 -5.60
N GLY A 3 0.20 9.13 -6.32
CA GLY A 3 0.72 9.51 -7.63
C GLY A 3 2.22 9.81 -7.64
N GLN A 4 2.69 10.61 -6.70
CA GLN A 4 4.11 10.99 -6.61
C GLN A 4 5.04 9.79 -6.37
N ILE A 5 4.68 8.88 -5.46
CA ILE A 5 5.49 7.68 -5.21
C ILE A 5 5.48 6.75 -6.42
N THR A 6 4.32 6.61 -7.09
CA THR A 6 4.21 5.81 -8.32
C THR A 6 5.11 6.36 -9.43
N GLU A 7 5.05 7.66 -9.70
CA GLU A 7 5.91 8.32 -10.70
C GLU A 7 7.40 8.16 -10.38
N ARG A 8 7.78 8.29 -9.10
CA ARG A 8 9.16 8.06 -8.64
C ARG A 8 9.61 6.63 -8.90
N PHE A 9 8.80 5.64 -8.52
CA PHE A 9 9.14 4.23 -8.78
C PHE A 9 9.18 3.90 -10.28
N GLU A 10 8.26 4.44 -11.08
CA GLU A 10 8.29 4.27 -12.53
C GLU A 10 9.56 4.83 -13.16
N SER A 11 10.01 6.01 -12.72
CA SER A 11 11.26 6.61 -13.16
C SER A 11 12.46 5.74 -12.81
N ILE A 12 12.54 5.27 -11.55
CA ILE A 12 13.59 4.36 -11.08
C ILE A 12 13.60 3.07 -11.91
N PHE A 13 12.43 2.46 -12.11
CA PHE A 13 12.32 1.22 -12.87
C PHE A 13 12.66 1.39 -14.36
N ARG A 14 12.35 2.55 -14.96
CA ARG A 14 12.75 2.87 -16.33
C ARG A 14 14.28 2.90 -16.46
N THR A 15 14.96 3.57 -15.54
CA THR A 15 16.42 3.61 -15.50
C THR A 15 17.03 2.21 -15.33
N VAL A 16 16.49 1.42 -14.41
CA VAL A 16 16.97 0.06 -14.13
C VAL A 16 16.73 -0.88 -15.31
N ARG A 17 15.60 -0.77 -16.01
CA ARG A 17 15.34 -1.58 -17.24
C ARG A 17 16.35 -1.38 -18.35
N GLY A 18 16.92 -0.18 -18.45
CA GLY A 18 17.94 0.16 -19.42
C GLY A 18 19.32 -0.42 -19.11
N LEU A 19 19.54 -1.00 -17.93
CA LEU A 19 20.83 -1.53 -17.53
C LEU A 19 21.11 -2.90 -18.20
N GLY A 20 22.17 -2.97 -18.98
CA GLY A 20 22.63 -4.23 -19.58
C GLY A 20 23.31 -5.18 -18.60
N LYS A 21 23.85 -4.64 -17.50
CA LYS A 21 24.47 -5.40 -16.41
C LYS A 21 24.10 -4.78 -15.07
N ILE A 22 23.87 -5.62 -14.07
CA ILE A 22 23.72 -5.18 -12.68
C ILE A 22 25.09 -5.25 -12.01
N THR A 23 25.55 -4.11 -11.55
CA THR A 23 26.80 -3.94 -10.78
C THR A 23 26.47 -3.45 -9.39
N ASP A 24 27.38 -3.65 -8.43
CA ASP A 24 27.22 -3.13 -7.07
C ASP A 24 26.98 -1.61 -7.06
N LYS A 25 27.60 -0.88 -7.99
CA LYS A 25 27.39 0.56 -8.16
C LYS A 25 25.94 0.86 -8.55
N ASN A 26 25.38 0.11 -9.51
CA ASN A 26 23.99 0.28 -9.97
C ASN A 26 23.01 -0.08 -8.86
N ILE A 27 23.25 -1.18 -8.14
CA ILE A 27 22.45 -1.59 -6.98
C ILE A 27 22.42 -0.47 -5.96
N ASN A 28 23.60 0.00 -5.52
CA ASN A 28 23.71 1.04 -4.50
C ASN A 28 23.04 2.36 -4.91
N THR A 29 23.14 2.75 -6.18
CA THR A 29 22.48 3.96 -6.68
C THR A 29 20.97 3.79 -6.65
N THR A 30 20.45 2.72 -7.23
CA THR A 30 19.00 2.46 -7.28
C THR A 30 18.39 2.34 -5.89
N VAL A 31 19.05 1.66 -4.98
CA VAL A 31 18.59 1.47 -3.61
C VAL A 31 18.52 2.79 -2.83
N ARG A 32 19.47 3.71 -3.08
CA ARG A 32 19.39 5.08 -2.51
C ARG A 32 18.20 5.86 -3.02
N GLU A 33 17.90 5.77 -4.31
CA GLU A 33 16.74 6.42 -4.91
C GLU A 33 15.43 5.83 -4.38
N VAL A 34 15.33 4.51 -4.27
CA VAL A 34 14.17 3.83 -3.67
C VAL A 34 13.98 4.24 -2.21
N ARG A 35 15.07 4.26 -1.41
CA ARG A 35 15.00 4.73 -0.03
C ARG A 35 14.48 6.16 0.07
N ARG A 36 14.99 7.04 -0.80
CA ARG A 36 14.56 8.43 -0.84
C ARG A 36 13.07 8.54 -1.18
N ALA A 37 12.59 7.80 -2.19
CA ALA A 37 11.19 7.77 -2.56
C ALA A 37 10.28 7.28 -1.41
N LEU A 38 10.72 6.26 -0.66
CA LEU A 38 9.99 5.77 0.51
C LEU A 38 9.92 6.81 1.63
N LEU A 39 11.02 7.51 1.92
CA LEU A 39 11.06 8.56 2.95
C LEU A 39 10.24 9.79 2.55
N GLU A 40 10.27 10.19 1.28
CA GLU A 40 9.42 11.27 0.73
C GLU A 40 7.91 10.92 0.79
N ALA A 41 7.59 9.63 0.86
CA ALA A 41 6.23 9.12 1.06
C ALA A 41 5.88 8.83 2.53
N ASP A 42 6.60 9.42 3.48
CA ASP A 42 6.41 9.28 4.92
C ASP A 42 6.54 7.84 5.47
N VAL A 43 7.24 6.96 4.75
CA VAL A 43 7.55 5.63 5.28
C VAL A 43 8.53 5.74 6.44
N ASN A 44 8.27 5.02 7.53
CA ASN A 44 9.13 5.01 8.71
C ASN A 44 10.60 4.70 8.34
N PHE A 45 11.53 5.46 8.89
CA PHE A 45 12.96 5.35 8.59
C PHE A 45 13.52 3.94 8.81
N THR A 46 13.15 3.28 9.89
CA THR A 46 13.61 1.91 10.20
C THR A 46 13.07 0.91 9.18
N ALA A 47 11.79 1.02 8.80
CA ALA A 47 11.18 0.19 7.76
C ALA A 47 11.88 0.40 6.41
N ALA A 48 12.11 1.64 6.00
CA ALA A 48 12.82 1.96 4.75
C ALA A 48 14.27 1.45 4.77
N LYS A 49 14.97 1.55 5.91
CA LYS A 49 16.34 1.02 6.08
C LYS A 49 16.37 -0.50 5.96
N THR A 50 15.47 -1.21 6.64
CA THR A 50 15.38 -2.68 6.60
C THR A 50 15.08 -3.17 5.19
N PHE A 51 14.10 -2.53 4.51
CA PHE A 51 13.77 -2.82 3.12
C PHE A 51 14.99 -2.73 2.20
N VAL A 52 15.71 -1.60 2.28
CA VAL A 52 16.89 -1.33 1.48
C VAL A 52 17.98 -2.38 1.70
N SER A 53 18.24 -2.75 2.96
CA SER A 53 19.25 -3.79 3.30
C SER A 53 18.88 -5.14 2.70
N ARG A 54 17.62 -5.54 2.76
CA ARG A 54 17.13 -6.80 2.17
C ARG A 54 17.23 -6.81 0.64
N VAL A 55 16.87 -5.70 -0.01
CA VAL A 55 17.03 -5.56 -1.47
C VAL A 55 18.49 -5.69 -1.89
N GLN A 56 19.42 -5.06 -1.15
CA GLN A 56 20.84 -5.15 -1.43
C GLN A 56 21.37 -6.58 -1.28
N GLU A 57 21.05 -7.23 -0.16
CA GLU A 57 21.46 -8.60 0.12
C GLU A 57 20.97 -9.58 -0.94
N LYS A 58 19.69 -9.50 -1.31
CA LYS A 58 19.10 -10.35 -2.35
C LYS A 58 19.70 -10.05 -3.72
N ALA A 59 19.93 -8.77 -4.05
CA ALA A 59 20.51 -8.40 -5.33
C ALA A 59 21.97 -8.89 -5.48
N GLN A 60 22.77 -8.84 -4.42
CA GLN A 60 24.15 -9.31 -4.44
C GLN A 60 24.25 -10.84 -4.41
N GLY A 61 23.34 -11.52 -3.71
CA GLY A 61 23.30 -12.98 -3.61
C GLY A 61 22.66 -13.70 -4.79
N THR A 62 21.97 -12.97 -5.68
CA THR A 62 21.21 -13.59 -6.76
C THR A 62 22.08 -13.88 -7.97
N LYS A 63 22.19 -15.15 -8.37
CA LYS A 63 22.81 -15.53 -9.65
C LYS A 63 22.00 -14.97 -10.81
N VAL A 64 22.69 -14.35 -11.78
CA VAL A 64 22.05 -13.85 -13.00
C VAL A 64 21.42 -14.99 -13.76
N ILE A 65 20.10 -14.95 -13.94
CA ILE A 65 19.37 -15.93 -14.73
C ILE A 65 19.61 -15.57 -16.21
N GLN A 66 20.21 -16.47 -16.96
CA GLN A 66 20.62 -16.22 -18.35
C GLN A 66 19.47 -15.84 -19.29
N THR A 67 18.25 -16.27 -18.99
CA THR A 67 17.05 -16.01 -19.80
C THR A 67 16.33 -14.69 -19.46
N VAL A 68 16.70 -14.00 -18.40
CA VAL A 68 16.05 -12.77 -17.92
C VAL A 68 17.03 -11.62 -17.95
N LYS A 69 16.61 -10.47 -18.48
CA LYS A 69 17.43 -9.24 -18.45
C LYS A 69 17.75 -8.87 -17.01
N PRO A 70 19.03 -8.58 -16.68
CA PRO A 70 19.43 -8.28 -15.29
C PRO A 70 18.62 -7.18 -14.63
N GLY A 71 18.29 -6.11 -15.36
CA GLY A 71 17.43 -5.03 -14.85
C GLY A 71 16.01 -5.51 -14.45
N GLN A 72 15.42 -6.43 -15.21
CA GLN A 72 14.11 -7.00 -14.86
C GLN A 72 14.19 -7.88 -13.62
N GLN A 73 15.26 -8.64 -13.46
CA GLN A 73 15.50 -9.45 -12.26
C GLN A 73 15.63 -8.56 -11.02
N PHE A 74 16.33 -7.43 -11.12
CA PHE A 74 16.48 -6.49 -10.02
C PHE A 74 15.15 -5.79 -9.67
N ILE A 75 14.35 -5.40 -10.66
CA ILE A 75 13.00 -4.86 -10.42
C ILE A 75 12.13 -5.90 -9.71
N LYS A 76 12.22 -7.17 -10.09
CA LYS A 76 11.48 -8.23 -9.41
C LYS A 76 11.88 -8.35 -7.94
N ILE A 77 13.17 -8.26 -7.61
CA ILE A 77 13.63 -8.27 -6.21
C ILE A 77 13.00 -7.11 -5.42
N ILE A 78 13.03 -5.89 -5.98
CA ILE A 78 12.42 -4.72 -5.35
C ILE A 78 10.91 -4.92 -5.14
N HIS A 79 10.22 -5.43 -6.16
CA HIS A 79 8.78 -5.71 -6.10
C HIS A 79 8.46 -6.74 -5.01
N ASP A 80 9.18 -7.85 -4.97
CA ASP A 80 8.93 -8.92 -4.01
C ASP A 80 9.18 -8.44 -2.57
N GLU A 81 10.18 -7.59 -2.35
CA GLU A 81 10.43 -6.97 -1.05
C GLU A 81 9.35 -5.95 -0.67
N LEU A 82 8.79 -5.21 -1.64
CA LEU A 82 7.64 -4.33 -1.38
C LEU A 82 6.40 -5.14 -0.98
N VAL A 83 6.14 -6.25 -1.66
CA VAL A 83 5.03 -7.15 -1.29
C VAL A 83 5.23 -7.70 0.13
N GLU A 84 6.46 -8.07 0.49
CA GLU A 84 6.77 -8.54 1.84
C GLU A 84 6.58 -7.44 2.89
N LEU A 85 7.03 -6.22 2.60
CA LEU A 85 6.84 -5.05 3.46
C LEU A 85 5.35 -4.73 3.70
N LEU A 86 4.51 -4.92 2.68
CA LEU A 86 3.06 -4.67 2.73
C LEU A 86 2.26 -5.82 3.34
N GLY A 87 2.90 -6.97 3.67
CA GLY A 87 2.29 -8.04 4.44
C GLY A 87 1.85 -9.27 3.65
N GLN A 88 2.31 -9.51 2.43
CA GLN A 88 2.18 -10.74 1.61
C GLN A 88 0.77 -11.34 1.45
N LYS A 89 -0.04 -11.39 2.50
CA LYS A 89 -1.36 -12.03 2.53
C LYS A 89 -2.44 -11.05 2.94
N THR A 90 -3.60 -11.18 2.33
CA THR A 90 -4.80 -10.48 2.79
C THR A 90 -5.17 -11.00 4.17
N ALA A 91 -5.22 -10.10 5.16
CA ALA A 91 -5.77 -10.42 6.47
C ALA A 91 -7.30 -10.31 6.42
N GLU A 92 -7.98 -11.27 6.98
CA GLU A 92 -9.42 -11.19 7.20
C GLU A 92 -9.71 -10.29 8.41
N LEU A 93 -10.86 -9.59 8.36
CA LEU A 93 -11.32 -8.81 9.50
C LEU A 93 -11.81 -9.77 10.61
N THR A 94 -11.14 -9.73 11.74
CA THR A 94 -11.61 -10.42 12.93
C THR A 94 -12.70 -9.57 13.58
N LEU A 95 -13.94 -10.01 13.50
CA LEU A 95 -15.10 -9.35 14.10
C LEU A 95 -15.41 -10.02 15.43
N GLU A 96 -14.93 -9.42 16.50
CA GLU A 96 -15.15 -9.90 17.87
C GLU A 96 -16.18 -9.01 18.58
N GLY A 97 -16.99 -9.64 19.45
CA GLY A 97 -18.03 -8.95 20.22
C GLY A 97 -19.38 -8.85 19.51
N SER A 98 -20.40 -8.45 20.26
CA SER A 98 -21.78 -8.24 19.81
C SER A 98 -22.33 -6.97 20.43
N PRO A 99 -22.31 -5.84 19.72
CA PRO A 99 -21.85 -5.66 18.33
C PRO A 99 -20.33 -5.57 18.21
N SER A 100 -19.79 -5.95 17.04
CA SER A 100 -18.41 -5.63 16.65
C SER A 100 -18.33 -4.19 16.13
N ILE A 101 -17.41 -3.38 16.65
CA ILE A 101 -17.28 -1.96 16.32
C ILE A 101 -16.02 -1.74 15.49
N ILE A 102 -16.17 -1.12 14.32
CA ILE A 102 -15.05 -0.70 13.46
C ILE A 102 -15.04 0.83 13.40
N LEU A 103 -13.98 1.44 13.94
CA LEU A 103 -13.75 2.88 13.87
C LEU A 103 -12.86 3.23 12.68
N LEU A 104 -13.36 4.05 11.74
CA LEU A 104 -12.58 4.61 10.65
C LEU A 104 -12.07 6.01 11.00
N ALA A 105 -10.78 6.14 11.25
CA ALA A 105 -10.11 7.39 11.54
C ALA A 105 -9.20 7.84 10.38
N GLY A 106 -9.04 9.15 10.21
CA GLY A 106 -8.17 9.72 9.18
C GLY A 106 -8.45 11.19 8.91
N LEU A 107 -7.58 11.82 8.13
CA LEU A 107 -7.70 13.23 7.73
C LEU A 107 -8.90 13.48 6.82
N GLN A 108 -9.28 14.75 6.66
CA GLN A 108 -10.31 15.16 5.71
C GLN A 108 -9.93 14.73 4.29
N GLY A 109 -10.88 14.21 3.51
CA GLY A 109 -10.62 13.72 2.16
C GLY A 109 -9.91 12.36 2.06
N ALA A 110 -9.55 11.72 3.19
CA ALA A 110 -8.91 10.40 3.19
C ALA A 110 -9.82 9.22 2.76
N GLY A 111 -11.08 9.48 2.43
CA GLY A 111 -12.00 8.45 1.93
C GLY A 111 -12.71 7.64 3.01
N LYS A 112 -12.78 8.11 4.27
CA LYS A 112 -13.46 7.39 5.37
C LYS A 112 -14.87 6.96 5.03
N THR A 113 -15.72 7.90 4.62
CA THR A 113 -17.13 7.65 4.27
C THR A 113 -17.28 6.65 3.13
N THR A 114 -16.47 6.81 2.08
CA THR A 114 -16.45 5.87 0.94
C THR A 114 -16.00 4.47 1.37
N THR A 115 -14.99 4.39 2.23
CA THR A 115 -14.49 3.11 2.77
C THR A 115 -15.55 2.46 3.66
N ALA A 116 -16.23 3.24 4.51
CA ALA A 116 -17.34 2.74 5.33
C ALA A 116 -18.42 2.08 4.47
N GLY A 117 -18.88 2.76 3.41
CA GLY A 117 -19.87 2.23 2.49
C GLY A 117 -19.43 0.95 1.78
N LYS A 118 -18.20 0.94 1.24
CA LYS A 118 -17.64 -0.25 0.57
C LYS A 118 -17.49 -1.44 1.52
N LEU A 119 -17.03 -1.19 2.74
CA LEU A 119 -16.87 -2.21 3.77
C LEU A 119 -18.23 -2.75 4.21
N ALA A 120 -19.20 -1.87 4.47
CA ALA A 120 -20.56 -2.23 4.81
C ALA A 120 -21.20 -3.11 3.72
N ALA A 121 -21.11 -2.71 2.45
CA ALA A 121 -21.59 -3.50 1.33
C ALA A 121 -20.93 -4.90 1.25
N ARG A 122 -19.63 -4.98 1.49
CA ARG A 122 -18.90 -6.25 1.52
C ARG A 122 -19.38 -7.16 2.66
N LEU A 123 -19.49 -6.62 3.88
CA LEU A 123 -19.93 -7.39 5.04
C LEU A 123 -21.40 -7.80 4.95
N LYS A 124 -22.27 -6.95 4.38
CA LYS A 124 -23.67 -7.29 4.09
C LYS A 124 -23.76 -8.49 3.14
N LYS A 125 -22.93 -8.53 2.08
CA LYS A 125 -22.86 -9.70 1.17
C LYS A 125 -22.42 -10.98 1.87
N GLN A 126 -21.73 -10.88 3.00
CA GLN A 126 -21.34 -12.00 3.86
C GLN A 126 -22.43 -12.36 4.89
N GLY A 127 -23.62 -11.78 4.80
CA GLY A 127 -24.74 -12.05 5.71
C GLY A 127 -24.66 -11.36 7.06
N LYS A 128 -23.79 -10.34 7.22
CA LYS A 128 -23.69 -9.59 8.47
C LYS A 128 -24.75 -8.48 8.53
N SER A 129 -25.33 -8.27 9.73
CA SER A 129 -26.13 -7.08 10.01
C SER A 129 -25.23 -5.88 10.20
N ILE A 130 -25.50 -4.77 9.49
CA ILE A 130 -24.65 -3.60 9.48
C ILE A 130 -25.40 -2.40 10.01
N CYS A 131 -24.71 -1.58 10.80
CA CYS A 131 -25.15 -0.25 11.20
C CYS A 131 -24.04 0.75 10.90
N LEU A 132 -24.36 1.81 10.17
CA LEU A 132 -23.46 2.94 9.91
C LEU A 132 -23.72 4.03 10.94
N VAL A 133 -22.68 4.47 11.64
CA VAL A 133 -22.77 5.51 12.67
C VAL A 133 -21.97 6.73 12.24
N ALA A 134 -22.65 7.89 12.14
CA ALA A 134 -22.02 9.16 11.82
C ALA A 134 -21.35 9.74 13.08
N ALA A 135 -20.05 9.53 13.25
CA ALA A 135 -19.26 10.06 14.35
C ALA A 135 -18.64 11.45 14.07
N ASP A 136 -18.73 11.94 12.82
CA ASP A 136 -18.28 13.29 12.42
C ASP A 136 -19.42 14.30 12.66
N ILE A 137 -19.64 14.63 13.93
CA ILE A 137 -20.75 15.50 14.36
C ILE A 137 -20.50 17.00 14.11
N TYR A 138 -19.23 17.38 13.86
CA TYR A 138 -18.86 18.78 13.65
C TYR A 138 -19.08 19.26 12.21
N ARG A 139 -19.27 18.33 11.26
CA ARG A 139 -19.52 18.67 9.84
C ARG A 139 -21.00 18.47 9.52
N PRO A 140 -21.76 19.54 9.22
CA PRO A 140 -23.21 19.45 8.98
C PRO A 140 -23.61 18.43 7.91
N ALA A 141 -22.85 18.38 6.81
CA ALA A 141 -23.15 17.48 5.69
C ALA A 141 -22.66 16.03 5.90
N ALA A 142 -21.91 15.71 6.97
CA ALA A 142 -21.31 14.38 7.14
C ALA A 142 -22.36 13.32 7.47
N ILE A 143 -23.38 13.69 8.23
CA ILE A 143 -24.49 12.80 8.60
C ILE A 143 -25.30 12.47 7.34
N GLU A 144 -25.71 13.49 6.57
CA GLU A 144 -26.49 13.32 5.34
C GLU A 144 -25.72 12.50 4.30
N GLN A 145 -24.42 12.76 4.16
CA GLN A 145 -23.55 11.99 3.27
C GLN A 145 -23.51 10.51 3.65
N LEU A 146 -23.38 10.18 4.93
CA LEU A 146 -23.35 8.80 5.39
C LEU A 146 -24.71 8.12 5.22
N GLN A 147 -25.80 8.84 5.48
CA GLN A 147 -27.17 8.36 5.23
C GLN A 147 -27.42 8.06 3.76
N ALA A 148 -26.94 8.94 2.85
CA ALA A 148 -27.04 8.70 1.40
C ALA A 148 -26.27 7.43 1.00
N VAL A 149 -25.07 7.23 1.54
CA VAL A 149 -24.28 6.01 1.31
C VAL A 149 -25.01 4.78 1.86
N GLY A 150 -25.58 4.85 3.06
CA GLY A 150 -26.36 3.78 3.66
C GLY A 150 -27.55 3.36 2.79
N LYS A 151 -28.34 4.35 2.32
CA LYS A 151 -29.47 4.11 1.40
C LYS A 151 -29.06 3.42 0.10
N GLN A 152 -27.91 3.80 -0.48
CA GLN A 152 -27.42 3.18 -1.74
C GLN A 152 -27.10 1.70 -1.59
N ILE A 153 -26.73 1.26 -0.41
CA ILE A 153 -26.37 -0.14 -0.11
C ILE A 153 -27.45 -0.85 0.71
N ASP A 154 -28.56 -0.18 0.95
CA ASP A 154 -29.69 -0.68 1.73
C ASP A 154 -29.28 -1.12 3.15
N VAL A 155 -28.65 -0.18 3.89
CA VAL A 155 -28.14 -0.32 5.28
C VAL A 155 -28.62 0.87 6.11
#